data_1c7e8fc17951ab0d185337826266ec23
#
_entry.id   1c7e8fc17951ab0d185337826266ec23
#
_cell.length_a   1.000
_cell.length_b   1.000
_cell.length_c   1.000
_cell.angle_alpha   90.00
_cell.angle_beta   90.00
_cell.angle_gamma   90.00
#
_symmetry.space_group_name_H-M   'P 1'
#
loop_
_entity.id
_entity.type
_entity.pdbx_description
1 polymer ?
#
loop_
_entity_poly.entity_id
_entity_poly.type
_entity_poly.pdbx_seq_one_letter_code
_entity_poly.pdbx_strand_id
1 'polypeptide(L)'
;MDLNYSHAQSQRVLKQRNVLVGITLGLAALSAVLGITASSRDREIVLQPVLRSPLTLSSAGVSREYLEAITRDAAVLTLNRTPQSLDYWMKSVLEIVDPRAFGSVKADLLKIVEDQRGSSIAQYFTLESMKVDPATLTSEVVGTMHTMVGREEVSAAPKTFHYGWTYNGVSLKLVQFGMVVKEPPKNRYGGSM
;
A
#
# COMPACT_ATOMS: atom_id res chain seq x y z
N MET A 1 54.03 -22.63 61.84
CA MET A 1 52.56 -22.61 62.05
C MET A 1 51.79 -21.97 60.91
N ASP A 2 52.27 -21.99 59.64
CA ASP A 2 51.69 -21.17 58.59
C ASP A 2 51.08 -21.96 57.40
N LEU A 3 51.19 -23.25 57.39
CA LEU A 3 50.68 -24.08 56.30
C LEU A 3 49.13 -24.18 56.26
N ASN A 4 48.49 -24.22 57.40
CA ASN A 4 47.01 -24.28 57.49
C ASN A 4 46.30 -22.97 57.12
N TYR A 5 46.96 -21.85 57.37
CA TYR A 5 46.40 -20.51 57.01
C TYR A 5 46.45 -20.28 55.50
N SER A 6 47.52 -20.66 54.87
CA SER A 6 47.69 -20.60 53.39
C SER A 6 46.69 -21.48 52.65
N HIS A 7 46.42 -22.70 53.14
CA HIS A 7 45.40 -23.58 52.53
C HIS A 7 43.97 -23.04 52.67
N ALA A 8 43.62 -22.43 53.80
CA ALA A 8 42.29 -21.86 53.99
C ALA A 8 42.07 -20.61 53.11
N GLN A 9 43.11 -19.83 52.88
CA GLN A 9 43.06 -18.64 52.01
C GLN A 9 42.97 -19.05 50.54
N SER A 10 43.70 -20.05 50.08
CA SER A 10 43.62 -20.60 48.72
C SER A 10 42.21 -21.17 48.40
N GLN A 11 41.63 -21.88 49.34
CA GLN A 11 40.29 -22.43 49.21
C GLN A 11 39.20 -21.36 49.10
N ARG A 12 39.33 -20.23 49.80
CA ARG A 12 38.38 -19.07 49.68
C ARG A 12 38.50 -18.40 48.33
N VAL A 13 39.71 -18.15 47.84
CA VAL A 13 39.95 -17.56 46.52
C VAL A 13 39.42 -18.46 45.39
N LEU A 14 39.63 -19.79 45.51
CA LEU A 14 39.09 -20.76 44.54
C LEU A 14 37.55 -20.80 44.52
N LYS A 15 36.90 -20.73 45.70
CA LYS A 15 35.44 -20.63 45.80
C LYS A 15 34.92 -19.33 45.21
N GLN A 16 35.55 -18.20 45.51
CA GLN A 16 35.16 -16.90 44.93
C GLN A 16 35.33 -16.88 43.41
N ARG A 17 36.40 -17.45 42.87
CA ARG A 17 36.63 -17.59 41.43
C ARG A 17 35.57 -18.46 40.77
N ASN A 18 35.24 -19.60 41.37
CA ASN A 18 34.23 -20.50 40.81
C ASN A 18 32.80 -19.90 40.82
N VAL A 19 32.47 -19.11 41.85
CA VAL A 19 31.22 -18.36 41.93
C VAL A 19 31.18 -17.27 40.83
N LEU A 20 32.26 -16.48 40.66
CA LEU A 20 32.38 -15.48 39.62
C LEU A 20 32.25 -16.08 38.20
N VAL A 21 32.91 -17.22 37.94
CA VAL A 21 32.80 -17.98 36.70
C VAL A 21 31.34 -18.44 36.44
N GLY A 22 30.66 -18.93 37.49
CA GLY A 22 29.26 -19.31 37.41
C GLY A 22 28.34 -18.16 37.06
N ILE A 23 28.57 -16.97 37.70
CA ILE A 23 27.79 -15.74 37.41
C ILE A 23 28.02 -15.26 35.97
N THR A 24 29.28 -15.25 35.49
CA THR A 24 29.58 -14.82 34.12
C THR A 24 29.00 -15.75 33.08
N LEU A 25 29.03 -17.06 33.28
CA LEU A 25 28.37 -18.02 32.38
C LEU A 25 26.85 -17.85 32.42
N GLY A 26 26.24 -17.62 33.57
CA GLY A 26 24.81 -17.35 33.68
C GLY A 26 24.39 -16.07 32.94
N LEU A 27 25.16 -15.00 33.10
CA LEU A 27 24.91 -13.74 32.36
C LEU A 27 25.09 -13.89 30.84
N ALA A 28 26.11 -14.64 30.41
CA ALA A 28 26.34 -14.91 28.98
C ALA A 28 25.19 -15.73 28.37
N ALA A 29 24.70 -16.76 29.07
CA ALA A 29 23.54 -17.53 28.64
C ALA A 29 22.27 -16.67 28.56
N LEU A 30 22.01 -15.82 29.56
CA LEU A 30 20.88 -14.92 29.59
C LEU A 30 20.95 -13.90 28.43
N SER A 31 22.14 -13.34 28.16
CA SER A 31 22.36 -12.43 27.03
C SER A 31 22.13 -13.10 25.67
N ALA A 32 22.53 -14.36 25.53
CA ALA A 32 22.28 -15.13 24.32
C ALA A 32 20.79 -15.38 24.09
N VAL A 33 20.06 -15.77 25.14
CA VAL A 33 18.59 -15.95 25.08
C VAL A 33 17.88 -14.64 24.72
N LEU A 34 18.26 -13.53 25.37
CA LEU A 34 17.69 -12.22 25.06
C LEU A 34 18.03 -11.76 23.63
N GLY A 35 19.23 -12.05 23.14
CA GLY A 35 19.64 -11.75 21.77
C GLY A 35 18.84 -12.55 20.74
N ILE A 36 18.59 -13.83 20.98
CA ILE A 36 17.77 -14.68 20.11
C ILE A 36 16.31 -14.21 20.13
N THR A 37 15.74 -13.92 21.29
CA THR A 37 14.35 -13.41 21.40
C THR A 37 14.18 -12.00 20.83
N ALA A 38 15.20 -11.16 20.88
CA ALA A 38 15.18 -9.84 20.26
C ALA A 38 15.33 -9.92 18.72
N SER A 39 16.10 -10.90 18.21
CA SER A 39 16.29 -11.11 16.78
C SER A 39 15.09 -11.79 16.12
N SER A 40 14.33 -12.60 16.86
CA SER A 40 13.10 -13.26 16.37
C SER A 40 11.84 -12.38 16.51
N ARG A 41 11.95 -11.21 17.10
CA ARG A 41 10.91 -10.19 16.98
C ARG A 41 11.08 -9.50 15.63
N ASP A 42 10.54 -10.11 14.59
CA ASP A 42 10.13 -9.36 13.41
C ASP A 42 9.30 -8.19 13.93
N ARG A 43 9.87 -7.00 13.88
CA ARG A 43 9.11 -5.79 14.06
C ARG A 43 8.21 -5.69 12.85
N GLU A 44 7.06 -6.31 12.91
CA GLU A 44 5.93 -5.84 12.13
C GLU A 44 5.73 -4.38 12.55
N ILE A 45 6.32 -3.49 11.80
CA ILE A 45 5.91 -2.10 11.80
C ILE A 45 4.52 -2.15 11.19
N VAL A 46 3.53 -2.35 12.03
CA VAL A 46 2.14 -2.08 11.69
C VAL A 46 2.09 -0.58 11.47
N LEU A 47 2.42 -0.16 10.25
CA LEU A 47 1.97 1.11 9.74
C LEU A 47 0.45 1.01 9.79
N GLN A 48 -0.14 1.50 10.87
CA GLN A 48 -1.57 1.74 10.91
C GLN A 48 -1.83 2.87 9.92
N PRO A 49 -2.25 2.57 8.69
CA PRO A 49 -2.92 3.58 7.91
C PRO A 49 -4.11 4.00 8.77
N VAL A 50 -4.57 5.24 8.64
CA VAL A 50 -5.75 5.79 9.33
C VAL A 50 -7.01 5.08 8.79
N LEU A 51 -7.00 3.77 8.76
CA LEU A 51 -8.10 2.91 8.35
C LEU A 51 -8.93 2.62 9.59
N ARG A 52 -10.19 2.92 9.50
CA ARG A 52 -11.18 2.76 10.57
C ARG A 52 -11.41 1.30 10.99
N SER A 53 -10.71 0.33 10.40
CA SER A 53 -10.83 -1.10 10.69
C SER A 53 -9.50 -1.82 10.47
N PRO A 54 -9.11 -2.78 11.32
CA PRO A 54 -7.94 -3.62 11.07
C PRO A 54 -8.17 -4.45 9.81
N LEU A 55 -7.30 -4.29 8.81
CA LEU A 55 -7.33 -5.11 7.61
C LEU A 55 -6.76 -6.49 7.95
N THR A 56 -7.62 -7.47 8.09
CA THR A 56 -7.21 -8.87 8.18
C THR A 56 -6.92 -9.39 6.78
N LEU A 57 -5.63 -9.50 6.43
CA LEU A 57 -5.19 -10.24 5.26
C LEU A 57 -5.39 -11.73 5.56
N SER A 58 -6.42 -12.32 4.99
CA SER A 58 -6.59 -13.77 5.00
C SER A 58 -5.77 -14.36 3.86
N SER A 59 -5.00 -15.40 4.13
CA SER A 59 -4.33 -16.21 3.10
C SER A 59 -5.32 -16.89 2.12
N ALA A 60 -6.63 -16.80 2.39
CA ALA A 60 -7.69 -17.39 1.60
C ALA A 60 -8.20 -16.49 0.46
N GLY A 61 -7.73 -15.23 0.34
CA GLY A 61 -8.17 -14.31 -0.72
C GLY A 61 -8.21 -12.85 -0.29
N VAL A 62 -8.60 -11.99 -1.22
CA VAL A 62 -8.74 -10.56 -1.02
C VAL A 62 -10.08 -10.26 -0.36
N SER A 63 -10.08 -9.60 0.81
CA SER A 63 -11.32 -9.18 1.46
C SER A 63 -11.93 -7.98 0.71
N ARG A 64 -13.26 -7.83 0.85
CA ARG A 64 -13.99 -6.69 0.27
C ARG A 64 -13.43 -5.36 0.82
N GLU A 65 -13.22 -5.28 2.13
CA GLU A 65 -12.76 -4.09 2.82
C GLU A 65 -11.36 -3.67 2.33
N TYR A 66 -10.49 -4.66 2.10
CA TYR A 66 -9.15 -4.40 1.55
C TYR A 66 -9.22 -3.88 0.11
N LEU A 67 -10.05 -4.51 -0.73
CA LEU A 67 -10.24 -4.06 -2.11
C LEU A 67 -10.85 -2.65 -2.17
N GLU A 68 -11.82 -2.33 -1.27
CA GLU A 68 -12.39 -0.99 -1.16
C GLU A 68 -11.34 0.05 -0.75
N ALA A 69 -10.50 -0.24 0.25
CA ALA A 69 -9.46 0.66 0.70
C ALA A 69 -8.46 0.96 -0.42
N ILE A 70 -7.90 -0.09 -1.04
CA ILE A 70 -6.94 0.05 -2.15
C ILE A 70 -7.56 0.77 -3.35
N THR A 71 -8.81 0.48 -3.68
CA THR A 71 -9.50 1.16 -4.79
C THR A 71 -9.70 2.65 -4.51
N ARG A 72 -10.03 3.01 -3.27
CA ARG A 72 -10.17 4.42 -2.87
C ARG A 72 -8.85 5.17 -3.02
N ASP A 73 -7.76 4.59 -2.51
CA ASP A 73 -6.44 5.20 -2.58
C ASP A 73 -5.96 5.31 -4.03
N ALA A 74 -6.19 4.28 -4.83
CA ALA A 74 -5.87 4.31 -6.25
C ALA A 74 -6.72 5.34 -7.01
N ALA A 75 -8.00 5.51 -6.69
CA ALA A 75 -8.83 6.52 -7.33
C ALA A 75 -8.31 7.94 -7.04
N VAL A 76 -7.95 8.22 -5.78
CA VAL A 76 -7.31 9.50 -5.41
C VAL A 76 -6.00 9.70 -6.18
N LEU A 77 -5.16 8.65 -6.26
CA LEU A 77 -3.88 8.74 -6.93
C LEU A 77 -3.99 8.91 -8.45
N THR A 78 -4.89 8.16 -9.10
CA THR A 78 -4.99 8.15 -10.57
C THR A 78 -5.80 9.31 -11.14
N LEU A 79 -6.79 9.81 -10.39
CA LEU A 79 -7.76 10.79 -10.90
C LEU A 79 -7.44 12.23 -10.50
N ASN A 80 -6.60 12.43 -9.47
CA ASN A 80 -6.18 13.77 -9.05
C ASN A 80 -4.82 14.12 -9.64
N ARG A 81 -4.79 15.17 -10.44
CA ARG A 81 -3.55 15.60 -11.10
C ARG A 81 -3.53 17.10 -11.37
N THR A 82 -2.33 17.66 -11.34
CA THR A 82 -2.07 19.05 -11.68
C THR A 82 -0.97 19.14 -12.73
N PRO A 83 -0.97 20.15 -13.60
CA PRO A 83 0.03 20.27 -14.67
C PRO A 83 1.46 20.40 -14.15
N GLN A 84 1.64 20.88 -12.92
CA GLN A 84 2.96 21.05 -12.29
C GLN A 84 3.57 19.73 -11.80
N SER A 85 2.75 18.70 -11.58
CA SER A 85 3.19 17.44 -10.96
C SER A 85 2.98 16.20 -11.85
N LEU A 86 2.74 16.38 -13.16
CA LEU A 86 2.38 15.28 -14.06
C LEU A 86 3.42 14.15 -14.12
N ASP A 87 4.70 14.49 -14.15
CA ASP A 87 5.75 13.47 -14.19
C ASP A 87 5.84 12.67 -12.88
N TYR A 88 5.69 13.35 -11.74
CA TYR A 88 5.61 12.71 -10.43
C TYR A 88 4.35 11.86 -10.30
N TRP A 89 3.20 12.41 -10.71
CA TRP A 89 1.92 11.70 -10.75
C TRP A 89 2.02 10.41 -11.56
N MET A 90 2.53 10.48 -12.79
CA MET A 90 2.70 9.30 -13.64
C MET A 90 3.60 8.25 -12.98
N LYS A 91 4.73 8.67 -12.39
CA LYS A 91 5.64 7.77 -11.68
C LYS A 91 4.92 7.07 -10.52
N SER A 92 4.20 7.81 -9.71
CA SER A 92 3.46 7.26 -8.55
C SER A 92 2.36 6.28 -8.97
N VAL A 93 1.63 6.56 -10.06
CA VAL A 93 0.66 5.62 -10.61
C VAL A 93 1.34 4.32 -11.08
N LEU A 94 2.48 4.43 -11.75
CA LEU A 94 3.22 3.26 -12.24
C LEU A 94 3.77 2.36 -11.13
N GLU A 95 4.00 2.88 -9.93
CA GLU A 95 4.45 2.09 -8.77
C GLU A 95 3.41 1.06 -8.28
N ILE A 96 2.13 1.35 -8.49
CA ILE A 96 1.04 0.43 -8.11
C ILE A 96 0.62 -0.51 -9.24
N VAL A 97 1.14 -0.34 -10.45
CA VAL A 97 0.80 -1.15 -11.64
C VAL A 97 1.50 -2.50 -11.62
N ASP A 98 0.82 -3.54 -12.11
CA ASP A 98 1.40 -4.86 -12.32
C ASP A 98 2.48 -4.81 -13.42
N PRO A 99 3.64 -5.46 -13.27
CA PRO A 99 4.69 -5.46 -14.28
C PRO A 99 4.24 -5.88 -15.68
N ARG A 100 3.24 -6.75 -15.78
CA ARG A 100 2.71 -7.22 -17.08
C ARG A 100 1.87 -6.16 -17.78
N ALA A 101 1.22 -5.27 -17.03
CA ALA A 101 0.41 -4.17 -17.55
C ALA A 101 1.19 -2.85 -17.68
N PHE A 102 2.44 -2.82 -17.20
CA PHE A 102 3.24 -1.59 -17.12
C PHE A 102 3.37 -0.87 -18.47
N GLY A 103 3.62 -1.60 -19.55
CA GLY A 103 3.81 -1.01 -20.88
C GLY A 103 2.55 -0.32 -21.43
N SER A 104 1.40 -0.97 -21.32
CA SER A 104 0.13 -0.41 -21.79
C SER A 104 -0.33 0.77 -20.95
N VAL A 105 -0.30 0.63 -19.63
CA VAL A 105 -0.69 1.71 -18.71
C VAL A 105 0.24 2.92 -18.87
N LYS A 106 1.56 2.71 -18.97
CA LYS A 106 2.50 3.80 -19.23
C LYS A 106 2.22 4.55 -20.52
N ALA A 107 1.89 3.83 -21.61
CA ALA A 107 1.56 4.46 -22.89
C ALA A 107 0.31 5.35 -22.78
N ASP A 108 -0.70 4.93 -22.03
CA ASP A 108 -1.92 5.72 -21.84
C ASP A 108 -1.68 6.92 -20.91
N LEU A 109 -0.87 6.75 -19.87
CA LEU A 109 -0.49 7.87 -18.99
C LEU A 109 0.35 8.92 -19.72
N LEU A 110 1.26 8.49 -20.61
CA LEU A 110 2.08 9.40 -21.41
C LEU A 110 1.21 10.30 -22.29
N LYS A 111 0.14 9.79 -22.93
CA LYS A 111 -0.80 10.61 -23.68
C LYS A 111 -1.39 11.72 -22.82
N ILE A 112 -1.83 11.38 -21.60
CA ILE A 112 -2.38 12.36 -20.65
C ILE A 112 -1.33 13.41 -20.27
N VAL A 113 -0.08 12.99 -20.02
CA VAL A 113 1.01 13.92 -19.68
C VAL A 113 1.32 14.84 -20.85
N GLU A 114 1.38 14.32 -22.08
CA GLU A 114 1.64 15.13 -23.28
C GLU A 114 0.50 16.14 -23.54
N ASP A 115 -0.74 15.72 -23.42
CA ASP A 115 -1.91 16.58 -23.61
C ASP A 115 -2.02 17.70 -22.56
N GLN A 116 -1.58 17.44 -21.33
CA GLN A 116 -1.73 18.39 -20.22
C GLN A 116 -0.45 19.17 -19.89
N ARG A 117 0.70 18.80 -20.47
CA ARG A 117 1.97 19.47 -20.23
C ARG A 117 1.92 20.92 -20.71
N GLY A 118 2.28 21.85 -19.83
CA GLY A 118 2.25 23.28 -20.12
C GLY A 118 0.85 23.92 -20.13
N SER A 119 -0.19 23.14 -19.83
CA SER A 119 -1.54 23.67 -19.64
C SER A 119 -1.72 24.27 -18.24
N SER A 120 -2.87 24.93 -18.01
CA SER A 120 -3.33 25.37 -16.69
C SER A 120 -4.44 24.46 -16.13
N ILE A 121 -4.62 23.25 -16.71
CA ILE A 121 -5.72 22.37 -16.40
C ILE A 121 -5.33 21.43 -15.25
N ALA A 122 -5.99 21.57 -14.11
CA ALA A 122 -5.94 20.62 -13.02
C ALA A 122 -7.25 19.83 -12.95
N GLN A 123 -7.17 18.57 -12.52
CA GLN A 123 -8.34 17.74 -12.32
C GLN A 123 -8.31 17.10 -10.94
N TYR A 124 -9.49 17.04 -10.31
CA TYR A 124 -9.69 16.27 -9.09
C TYR A 124 -11.04 15.56 -9.13
N PHE A 125 -11.12 14.47 -8.38
CA PHE A 125 -12.30 13.61 -8.37
C PHE A 125 -12.89 13.54 -6.97
N THR A 126 -14.19 13.82 -6.89
CA THR A 126 -14.96 13.64 -5.66
C THR A 126 -15.68 12.30 -5.71
N LEU A 127 -15.25 11.36 -4.89
CA LEU A 127 -15.85 10.03 -4.79
C LEU A 127 -17.23 10.13 -4.13
N GLU A 128 -18.26 9.57 -4.76
CA GLU A 128 -19.62 9.50 -4.23
C GLU A 128 -19.98 8.07 -3.79
N SER A 129 -19.67 7.09 -4.62
CA SER A 129 -19.91 5.70 -4.32
C SER A 129 -18.90 4.77 -4.98
N MET A 130 -18.79 3.56 -4.43
CA MET A 130 -17.89 2.55 -4.95
C MET A 130 -18.55 1.16 -4.85
N LYS A 131 -18.34 0.36 -5.87
CA LYS A 131 -18.73 -1.05 -5.91
C LYS A 131 -17.51 -1.89 -6.20
N VAL A 132 -17.24 -2.89 -5.37
CA VAL A 132 -16.12 -3.80 -5.54
C VAL A 132 -16.58 -5.25 -5.61
N ASP A 133 -15.87 -6.03 -6.40
CA ASP A 133 -16.09 -7.47 -6.52
C ASP A 133 -14.77 -8.21 -6.25
N PRO A 134 -14.60 -8.79 -5.04
CA PRO A 134 -13.40 -9.53 -4.69
C PRO A 134 -13.21 -10.82 -5.50
N ALA A 135 -14.28 -11.39 -6.07
CA ALA A 135 -14.18 -12.64 -6.83
C ALA A 135 -13.53 -12.42 -8.20
N THR A 136 -13.86 -11.30 -8.85
CA THR A 136 -13.29 -10.91 -10.15
C THR A 136 -12.13 -9.94 -10.03
N LEU A 137 -11.82 -9.48 -8.82
CA LEU A 137 -10.82 -8.44 -8.55
C LEU A 137 -11.06 -7.18 -9.38
N THR A 138 -12.30 -6.72 -9.40
CA THR A 138 -12.70 -5.51 -10.12
C THR A 138 -13.40 -4.51 -9.22
N SER A 139 -13.33 -3.25 -9.59
CA SER A 139 -13.98 -2.17 -8.85
C SER A 139 -14.53 -1.12 -9.80
N GLU A 140 -15.68 -0.56 -9.44
CA GLU A 140 -16.25 0.61 -10.08
C GLU A 140 -16.32 1.76 -9.08
N VAL A 141 -15.91 2.93 -9.52
CA VAL A 141 -15.89 4.15 -8.73
C VAL A 141 -16.74 5.19 -9.42
N VAL A 142 -17.75 5.69 -8.74
CA VAL A 142 -18.68 6.70 -9.24
C VAL A 142 -18.49 8.00 -8.46
N GLY A 143 -18.48 9.11 -9.15
CA GLY A 143 -18.33 10.43 -8.54
C GLY A 143 -18.26 11.54 -9.55
N THR A 144 -17.90 12.73 -9.10
CA THR A 144 -17.82 13.93 -9.94
C THR A 144 -16.36 14.26 -10.25
N MET A 145 -16.04 14.35 -11.56
CA MET A 145 -14.75 14.84 -12.04
C MET A 145 -14.83 16.35 -12.20
N HIS A 146 -14.01 17.08 -11.47
CA HIS A 146 -13.87 18.51 -11.53
C HIS A 146 -12.66 18.88 -12.39
N THR A 147 -12.87 19.83 -13.29
CA THR A 147 -11.79 20.37 -14.13
C THR A 147 -11.61 21.85 -13.82
N MET A 148 -10.41 22.21 -13.41
CA MET A 148 -10.01 23.57 -13.07
C MET A 148 -9.11 24.16 -14.16
N VAL A 149 -9.29 25.42 -14.49
CA VAL A 149 -8.35 26.20 -15.30
C VAL A 149 -7.88 27.40 -14.48
N GLY A 150 -6.64 27.33 -14.05
CA GLY A 150 -6.13 28.30 -13.08
C GLY A 150 -6.85 28.15 -11.73
N ARG A 151 -7.72 29.12 -11.39
CA ARG A 151 -8.49 29.12 -10.12
C ARG A 151 -9.98 28.88 -10.32
N GLU A 152 -10.44 28.73 -11.55
CA GLU A 152 -11.85 28.60 -11.88
C GLU A 152 -12.20 27.15 -12.21
N GLU A 153 -13.32 26.68 -11.69
CA GLU A 153 -13.92 25.42 -12.08
C GLU A 153 -14.68 25.61 -13.40
N VAL A 154 -14.18 24.98 -14.45
CA VAL A 154 -14.78 25.09 -15.80
C VAL A 154 -15.71 23.92 -16.11
N SER A 155 -15.61 22.83 -15.36
CA SER A 155 -16.49 21.67 -15.53
C SER A 155 -16.54 20.84 -14.27
N ALA A 156 -17.76 20.40 -13.90
CA ALA A 156 -18.03 19.35 -12.92
C ALA A 156 -18.97 18.35 -13.58
N ALA A 157 -18.48 17.14 -13.84
CA ALA A 157 -19.27 16.13 -14.56
C ALA A 157 -19.23 14.78 -13.83
N PRO A 158 -20.40 14.12 -13.69
CA PRO A 158 -20.44 12.77 -13.14
C PRO A 158 -19.69 11.80 -14.06
N LYS A 159 -18.81 10.99 -13.47
CA LYS A 159 -17.99 10.02 -14.17
C LYS A 159 -17.98 8.71 -13.39
N THR A 160 -17.84 7.62 -14.14
CA THR A 160 -17.64 6.28 -13.60
C THR A 160 -16.29 5.77 -14.11
N PHE A 161 -15.48 5.24 -13.20
CA PHE A 161 -14.20 4.64 -13.54
C PHE A 161 -14.19 3.17 -13.13
N HIS A 162 -13.61 2.34 -13.96
CA HIS A 162 -13.41 0.93 -13.73
C HIS A 162 -11.94 0.67 -13.41
N TYR A 163 -11.69 -0.20 -12.43
CA TYR A 163 -10.36 -0.66 -12.02
C TYR A 163 -10.31 -2.18 -12.06
N GLY A 164 -9.29 -2.72 -12.70
CA GLY A 164 -8.98 -4.15 -12.68
C GLY A 164 -7.71 -4.40 -11.88
N TRP A 165 -7.74 -5.42 -11.02
CA TRP A 165 -6.68 -5.74 -10.10
C TRP A 165 -6.15 -7.15 -10.32
N THR A 166 -4.93 -7.41 -9.89
CA THR A 166 -4.38 -8.75 -9.73
C THR A 166 -3.79 -8.89 -8.34
N TYR A 167 -3.89 -10.07 -7.78
CA TYR A 167 -3.33 -10.38 -6.47
C TYR A 167 -2.17 -11.35 -6.60
N ASN A 168 -1.02 -11.02 -6.05
CA ASN A 168 0.20 -11.84 -6.15
C ASN A 168 0.50 -12.63 -4.87
N GLY A 169 -0.48 -12.75 -3.96
CA GLY A 169 -0.31 -13.41 -2.66
C GLY A 169 0.11 -12.48 -1.52
N VAL A 170 0.61 -11.29 -1.83
CA VAL A 170 1.07 -10.29 -0.85
C VAL A 170 0.34 -8.96 -1.01
N SER A 171 0.15 -8.49 -2.25
CA SER A 171 -0.44 -7.19 -2.53
C SER A 171 -1.31 -7.23 -3.78
N LEU A 172 -2.29 -6.31 -3.85
CA LEU A 172 -3.03 -5.99 -5.06
C LEU A 172 -2.19 -5.07 -5.93
N LYS A 173 -2.17 -5.35 -7.24
CA LYS A 173 -1.54 -4.52 -8.25
C LYS A 173 -2.57 -4.14 -9.30
N LEU A 174 -2.49 -2.90 -9.78
CA LEU A 174 -3.36 -2.36 -10.81
C LEU A 174 -3.00 -2.97 -12.16
N VAL A 175 -3.98 -3.55 -12.85
CA VAL A 175 -3.81 -4.09 -14.21
C VAL A 175 -4.33 -3.11 -15.25
N GLN A 176 -5.45 -2.47 -14.94
CA GLN A 176 -6.07 -1.48 -15.82
C GLN A 176 -6.94 -0.53 -15.03
N PHE A 177 -7.09 0.68 -15.54
CA PHE A 177 -8.14 1.59 -15.10
C PHE A 177 -8.58 2.46 -16.28
N GLY A 178 -9.81 2.90 -16.26
CA GLY A 178 -10.35 3.72 -17.34
C GLY A 178 -11.75 4.21 -17.05
N MET A 179 -12.17 5.22 -17.80
CA MET A 179 -13.52 5.77 -17.73
C MET A 179 -14.50 4.80 -18.41
N VAL A 180 -15.61 4.51 -17.73
CA VAL A 180 -16.73 3.78 -18.34
C VAL A 180 -17.52 4.74 -19.22
N VAL A 181 -17.44 4.54 -20.52
CA VAL A 181 -18.28 5.26 -21.50
C VAL A 181 -19.62 4.52 -21.57
N LYS A 182 -20.67 5.07 -20.94
CA LYS A 182 -22.03 4.57 -21.18
C LYS A 182 -22.41 4.92 -22.60
N GLU A 183 -22.52 3.93 -23.47
CA GLU A 183 -23.15 4.13 -24.78
C GLU A 183 -24.56 4.69 -24.55
N PRO A 184 -24.96 5.77 -25.26
CA PRO A 184 -26.33 6.24 -25.20
C PRO A 184 -27.26 5.11 -25.64
N PRO A 185 -28.45 4.98 -25.03
CA PRO A 185 -29.39 3.94 -25.40
C PRO A 185 -29.67 4.04 -26.88
N LYS A 186 -29.41 2.99 -27.62
CA LYS A 186 -29.79 2.88 -29.06
C LYS A 186 -31.27 3.16 -29.13
N ASN A 187 -31.64 4.33 -29.65
CA ASN A 187 -33.00 4.69 -29.95
C ASN A 187 -33.57 3.66 -30.95
N ARG A 188 -34.36 2.70 -30.45
CA ARG A 188 -35.19 1.83 -31.27
C ARG A 188 -36.42 2.61 -31.72
N TYR A 189 -36.19 3.66 -32.49
CA TYR A 189 -37.23 4.27 -33.29
C TYR A 189 -36.82 4.13 -34.77
N GLY A 190 -37.17 3.01 -35.33
CA GLY A 190 -37.18 2.71 -36.76
C GLY A 190 -38.40 1.87 -36.96
N GLY A 191 -39.59 2.53 -36.76
CA GLY A 191 -40.86 1.96 -37.02
C GLY A 191 -41.14 1.91 -38.48
N SER A 192 -41.79 0.92 -38.88
CA SER A 192 -42.67 0.70 -39.99
C SER A 192 -43.33 1.97 -40.55
N MET A 193 -43.13 2.17 -41.83
CA MET A 193 -44.14 2.57 -42.79
C MET A 193 -43.90 1.75 -44.06
#